data_56bdfdc6e5044d5db3e5d4e801b47958
#
_entry.id   56bdfdc6e5044d5db3e5d4e801b47958
#
_cell.length_a   1.000
_cell.length_b   1.000
_cell.length_c   1.000
_cell.angle_alpha   90.00
_cell.angle_beta   90.00
_cell.angle_gamma   90.00
#
_symmetry.space_group_name_H-M   'P 1'
#
loop_
_entity.id
_entity.type
_entity.pdbx_description
1 polymer ?
#
loop_
_entity_poly.entity_id
_entity_poly.type
_entity_poly.pdbx_seq_one_letter_code
_entity_poly.pdbx_strand_id
1 'polypeptide(L)'
;MVEATPAVELDGDDRGTLGVTRVANDVVAWIAALTALQVDGVHAMYRPGGQSIERILRRRVAHRGARVELRDDGLRIDLWIVMEAGANVAAVGAHVQRAVGDAIRRMLGLPLEAVNVFVSEVVFT
;
A
#
# COMPACT_ATOMS: atom_id res chain seq x y z
N MET A 1 11.29 -10.60 -16.72
CA MET A 1 11.15 -11.00 -16.28
C MET A 1 10.17 -11.04 -15.65
N VAL A 2 9.47 -11.23 -15.52
CA VAL A 2 8.65 -11.20 -15.12
C VAL A 2 8.27 -11.77 -14.13
N GLU A 3 8.60 -12.45 -13.75
CA GLU A 3 8.42 -12.96 -12.75
C GLU A 3 8.51 -12.26 -11.79
N ALA A 4 8.68 -11.44 -11.96
CA ALA A 4 9.11 -10.69 -11.00
C ALA A 4 8.21 -10.35 -9.91
N THR A 5 7.05 -10.00 -10.09
CA THR A 5 6.17 -9.59 -9.01
C THR A 5 5.53 -10.80 -8.38
N PRO A 6 5.85 -11.06 -7.13
CA PRO A 6 5.20 -12.20 -6.49
C PRO A 6 3.72 -11.89 -6.30
N ALA A 7 2.94 -12.91 -6.32
CA ALA A 7 1.52 -12.81 -6.08
C ALA A 7 1.23 -13.19 -4.65
N VAL A 8 0.19 -12.59 -4.10
CA VAL A 8 -0.29 -12.95 -2.77
C VAL A 8 -1.43 -13.93 -2.96
N GLU A 9 -1.25 -15.09 -2.40
CA GLU A 9 -2.25 -16.14 -2.54
C GLU A 9 -3.32 -15.98 -1.48
N LEU A 10 -4.55 -15.87 -1.90
CA LEU A 10 -5.65 -15.76 -0.98
C LEU A 10 -5.94 -17.12 -0.38
N ASP A 11 -6.26 -17.10 0.90
CA ASP A 11 -6.60 -18.31 1.59
C ASP A 11 -7.92 -18.84 1.09
N GLY A 12 -7.93 -20.06 0.62
CA GLY A 12 -9.15 -20.65 0.13
C GLY A 12 -9.27 -22.05 0.63
N ASP A 13 -10.36 -22.31 1.27
CA ASP A 13 -10.57 -23.63 1.80
C ASP A 13 -10.83 -24.65 0.76
N ASP A 14 -11.37 -24.23 -0.35
CA ASP A 14 -11.77 -25.17 -1.37
C ASP A 14 -10.87 -25.10 -2.57
N ARG A 15 -9.67 -24.68 -2.39
CA ARG A 15 -8.78 -24.55 -3.52
C ARG A 15 -8.52 -25.84 -4.24
N GLY A 16 -8.76 -26.95 -3.60
CA GLY A 16 -8.61 -28.23 -4.27
C GLY A 16 -9.59 -28.43 -5.39
N THR A 17 -10.77 -27.85 -5.28
CA THR A 17 -11.80 -28.03 -6.29
C THR A 17 -11.93 -26.84 -7.22
N LEU A 18 -11.75 -25.62 -6.70
CA LEU A 18 -11.99 -24.42 -7.49
C LEU A 18 -10.74 -23.73 -7.93
N GLY A 19 -9.59 -24.17 -7.45
CA GLY A 19 -8.34 -23.55 -7.82
C GLY A 19 -7.91 -22.50 -6.82
N VAL A 20 -6.96 -21.68 -7.24
CA VAL A 20 -6.32 -20.71 -6.38
C VAL A 20 -6.56 -19.31 -6.93
N THR A 21 -6.88 -18.41 -6.04
CA THR A 21 -6.99 -16.99 -6.38
C THR A 21 -5.74 -16.28 -5.88
N ARG A 22 -5.14 -15.50 -6.75
CA ARG A 22 -3.94 -14.75 -6.41
C ARG A 22 -4.15 -13.29 -6.68
N VAL A 23 -3.54 -12.45 -5.85
CA VAL A 23 -3.60 -11.00 -6.01
C VAL A 23 -2.18 -10.49 -6.13
N ALA A 24 -1.90 -9.80 -7.22
CA ALA A 24 -0.57 -9.24 -7.45
C ALA A 24 -0.29 -8.13 -6.45
N ASN A 25 0.98 -7.98 -6.08
CA ASN A 25 1.36 -6.93 -5.14
C ASN A 25 0.99 -5.54 -5.65
N ASP A 26 1.00 -5.33 -6.95
CA ASP A 26 0.59 -4.05 -7.51
C ASP A 26 -0.86 -3.72 -7.19
N VAL A 27 -1.72 -4.72 -7.19
CA VAL A 27 -3.12 -4.49 -6.87
C VAL A 27 -3.27 -4.11 -5.40
N VAL A 28 -2.54 -4.79 -4.53
CA VAL A 28 -2.58 -4.48 -3.11
C VAL A 28 -2.08 -3.04 -2.88
N ALA A 29 -0.98 -2.67 -3.55
CA ALA A 29 -0.43 -1.33 -3.42
C ALA A 29 -1.41 -0.28 -3.93
N TRP A 30 -2.09 -0.57 -5.02
CA TRP A 30 -3.09 0.36 -5.56
C TRP A 30 -4.23 0.57 -4.56
N ILE A 31 -4.74 -0.52 -4.00
CA ILE A 31 -5.83 -0.41 -3.03
C ILE A 31 -5.38 0.41 -1.83
N ALA A 32 -4.17 0.15 -1.35
CA ALA A 32 -3.65 0.89 -0.22
C ALA A 32 -3.52 2.37 -0.52
N ALA A 33 -2.98 2.71 -1.70
CA ALA A 33 -2.79 4.10 -2.08
C ALA A 33 -4.12 4.82 -2.25
N LEU A 34 -5.08 4.20 -2.91
CA LEU A 34 -6.38 4.82 -3.11
C LEU A 34 -7.10 5.03 -1.79
N THR A 35 -6.98 4.07 -0.89
CA THR A 35 -7.61 4.20 0.43
C THR A 35 -6.96 5.33 1.22
N ALA A 36 -5.64 5.42 1.19
CA ALA A 36 -4.94 6.47 1.91
C ALA A 36 -5.34 7.85 1.40
N LEU A 37 -5.55 7.98 0.10
CA LEU A 37 -5.94 9.26 -0.48
C LEU A 37 -7.29 9.76 -0.01
N GLN A 38 -8.12 8.87 0.51
CA GLN A 38 -9.44 9.26 0.97
C GLN A 38 -9.44 9.74 2.42
N VAL A 39 -8.33 9.64 3.11
CA VAL A 39 -8.24 10.07 4.49
C VAL A 39 -8.05 11.58 4.53
N ASP A 40 -8.82 12.26 5.37
CA ASP A 40 -8.70 13.70 5.52
C ASP A 40 -7.29 14.05 6.00
N GLY A 41 -6.71 15.04 5.38
CA GLY A 41 -5.36 15.47 5.70
C GLY A 41 -4.30 14.91 4.77
N VAL A 42 -4.63 13.91 3.99
CA VAL A 42 -3.72 13.38 2.98
C VAL A 42 -3.96 14.14 1.68
N HIS A 43 -2.95 14.85 1.23
CA HIS A 43 -3.06 15.65 0.01
C HIS A 43 -2.80 14.80 -1.23
N ALA A 44 -1.81 13.93 -1.16
CA ALA A 44 -1.41 13.12 -2.30
C ALA A 44 -0.50 12.01 -1.82
N MET A 45 -0.28 11.05 -2.70
CA MET A 45 0.77 10.07 -2.45
C MET A 45 2.09 10.64 -2.97
N TYR A 46 3.14 10.43 -2.21
CA TYR A 46 4.45 10.94 -2.57
C TYR A 46 5.09 10.03 -3.61
N ARG A 47 5.69 10.64 -4.64
CA ARG A 47 6.38 9.89 -5.68
C ARG A 47 7.81 10.36 -5.78
N PRO A 48 8.69 9.70 -5.04
CA PRO A 48 10.08 10.14 -5.06
C PRO A 48 10.71 9.88 -6.41
N GLY A 49 11.69 10.68 -6.76
CA GLY A 49 12.51 10.43 -7.90
C GLY A 49 11.96 10.83 -9.25
N GLY A 50 10.74 11.29 -9.30
CA GLY A 50 10.19 11.76 -10.56
C GLY A 50 10.32 10.74 -11.66
N GLN A 51 10.96 11.13 -12.74
CA GLN A 51 11.02 10.33 -13.95
C GLN A 51 12.32 9.59 -14.13
N SER A 52 13.10 9.45 -13.11
CA SER A 52 14.39 8.83 -13.27
C SER A 52 14.28 7.39 -13.74
N ILE A 53 15.31 6.93 -14.41
CA ILE A 53 15.38 5.56 -14.84
C ILE A 53 15.36 4.63 -13.66
N GLU A 54 16.04 5.01 -12.62
CA GLU A 54 16.07 4.23 -11.42
C GLU A 54 14.68 3.96 -10.90
N ARG A 55 13.84 4.95 -10.94
CA ARG A 55 12.48 4.82 -10.50
C ARG A 55 11.73 3.82 -11.36
N ILE A 56 11.97 3.85 -12.67
CA ILE A 56 11.33 2.89 -13.56
C ILE A 56 11.76 1.48 -13.22
N LEU A 57 13.04 1.30 -12.95
CA LEU A 57 13.55 -0.01 -12.63
C LEU A 57 13.02 -0.54 -11.32
N ARG A 58 12.64 0.37 -10.43
CA ARG A 58 12.16 -0.05 -9.13
C ARG A 58 10.66 -0.02 -8.99
N ARG A 59 9.95 0.14 -10.07
CA ARG A 59 8.50 0.29 -9.98
C ARG A 59 7.83 -0.93 -9.34
N ARG A 60 8.51 -2.06 -9.33
CA ARG A 60 7.93 -3.23 -8.70
C ARG A 60 7.96 -3.16 -7.19
N VAL A 61 8.83 -2.30 -6.68
CA VAL A 61 8.99 -2.18 -5.25
C VAL A 61 8.05 -1.15 -4.69
N ALA A 62 7.82 -0.08 -5.43
CA ALA A 62 6.95 1.00 -4.98
C ALA A 62 6.02 1.40 -6.10
N HIS A 63 4.74 1.43 -5.79
CA HIS A 63 3.71 1.74 -6.77
C HIS A 63 2.85 2.85 -6.20
N ARG A 64 2.88 4.01 -6.86
CA ARG A 64 2.05 5.15 -6.45
C ARG A 64 2.26 5.55 -5.00
N GLY A 65 3.48 5.47 -4.53
CA GLY A 65 3.78 5.83 -3.16
C GLY A 65 3.49 4.74 -2.16
N ALA A 66 3.25 3.52 -2.62
CA ALA A 66 2.99 2.39 -1.73
C ALA A 66 3.91 1.23 -2.09
N ARG A 67 4.42 0.57 -1.08
CA ARG A 67 5.24 -0.61 -1.28
C ARG A 67 4.66 -1.74 -0.44
N VAL A 68 4.60 -2.92 -1.01
CA VAL A 68 4.01 -4.08 -0.37
C VAL A 68 5.04 -5.19 -0.31
N GLU A 69 5.18 -5.77 0.88
CA GLU A 69 6.04 -6.92 1.08
C GLU A 69 5.24 -8.02 1.73
N LEU A 70 5.37 -9.24 1.22
CA LEU A 70 4.79 -10.39 1.89
C LEU A 70 5.84 -10.98 2.81
N ARG A 71 5.52 -11.05 4.09
CA ARG A 71 6.43 -11.55 5.09
C ARG A 71 5.80 -12.74 5.80
N ASP A 72 6.58 -13.39 6.64
CA ASP A 72 6.08 -14.58 7.35
C ASP A 72 4.85 -14.28 8.17
N ASP A 73 4.78 -13.11 8.76
CA ASP A 73 3.67 -12.75 9.64
C ASP A 73 2.53 -12.07 8.91
N GLY A 74 2.65 -11.89 7.61
CA GLY A 74 1.60 -11.24 6.85
C GLY A 74 2.17 -10.15 5.97
N LEU A 75 1.28 -9.31 5.48
CA LEU A 75 1.66 -8.23 4.60
C LEU A 75 2.20 -7.04 5.36
N ARG A 76 3.26 -6.47 4.84
CA ARG A 76 3.77 -5.21 5.32
C ARG A 76 3.59 -4.19 4.23
N ILE A 77 2.96 -3.08 4.56
CA ILE A 77 2.66 -2.04 3.60
C ILE A 77 3.32 -0.75 4.07
N ASP A 78 4.11 -0.15 3.21
CA ASP A 78 4.74 1.14 3.48
C ASP A 78 4.11 2.19 2.56
N LEU A 79 3.70 3.29 3.14
CA LEU A 79 3.03 4.37 2.41
C LEU A 79 3.78 5.67 2.61
N TRP A 80 4.04 6.36 1.51
CA TRP A 80 4.67 7.69 1.54
C TRP A 80 3.62 8.69 1.10
N ILE A 81 3.29 9.61 1.98
CA ILE A 81 2.20 10.54 1.73
C ILE A 81 2.67 11.98 1.80
N VAL A 82 1.91 12.84 1.15
CA VAL A 82 2.04 14.28 1.24
C VAL A 82 0.86 14.77 2.06
N MET A 83 1.12 15.51 3.12
CA MET A 83 0.08 15.98 4.02
C MET A 83 -0.25 17.43 3.74
N GLU A 84 -1.48 17.81 4.11
CA GLU A 84 -1.88 19.20 4.10
C GLU A 84 -1.41 19.88 5.37
N ALA A 85 -0.91 21.10 5.23
CA ALA A 85 -0.47 21.87 6.37
C ALA A 85 -1.66 22.13 7.29
N GLY A 86 -1.40 22.12 8.58
CA GLY A 86 -2.46 22.31 9.56
C GLY A 86 -3.05 21.01 10.07
N ALA A 87 -2.83 19.92 9.36
CA ALA A 87 -3.31 18.63 9.82
C ALA A 87 -2.36 18.09 10.89
N ASN A 88 -2.92 17.29 11.78
CA ASN A 88 -2.12 16.67 12.82
C ASN A 88 -1.48 15.40 12.29
N VAL A 89 -0.16 15.37 12.27
CA VAL A 89 0.59 14.26 11.66
C VAL A 89 0.22 12.93 12.31
N ALA A 90 0.21 12.89 13.63
CA ALA A 90 -0.05 11.63 14.31
C ALA A 90 -1.47 11.14 14.06
N ALA A 91 -2.44 12.06 14.05
CA ALA A 91 -3.82 11.68 13.83
C ALA A 91 -4.03 11.19 12.40
N VAL A 92 -3.46 11.89 11.43
CA VAL A 92 -3.59 11.49 10.03
C VAL A 92 -2.94 10.13 9.83
N GLY A 93 -1.75 9.95 10.37
CA GLY A 93 -1.05 8.67 10.25
C GLY A 93 -1.86 7.52 10.82
N ALA A 94 -2.45 7.73 11.98
CA ALA A 94 -3.27 6.69 12.60
C ALA A 94 -4.51 6.38 11.78
N HIS A 95 -5.13 7.41 11.21
CA HIS A 95 -6.31 7.21 10.36
C HIS A 95 -5.95 6.44 9.11
N VAL A 96 -4.82 6.76 8.49
CA VAL A 96 -4.37 6.05 7.30
C VAL A 96 -4.11 4.59 7.63
N GLN A 97 -3.41 4.34 8.74
CA GLN A 97 -3.13 2.96 9.13
C GLN A 97 -4.41 2.16 9.32
N ARG A 98 -5.38 2.76 9.98
CA ARG A 98 -6.65 2.09 10.24
C ARG A 98 -7.43 1.84 8.97
N ALA A 99 -7.55 2.87 8.13
CA ALA A 99 -8.34 2.77 6.92
C ALA A 99 -7.74 1.75 5.95
N VAL A 100 -6.43 1.80 5.77
CA VAL A 100 -5.77 0.88 4.86
C VAL A 100 -5.83 -0.54 5.42
N GLY A 101 -5.58 -0.69 6.72
CA GLY A 101 -5.67 -2.01 7.33
C GLY A 101 -7.04 -2.63 7.17
N ASP A 102 -8.07 -1.84 7.41
CA ASP A 102 -9.43 -2.35 7.27
C ASP A 102 -9.76 -2.72 5.83
N ALA A 103 -9.33 -1.89 4.88
CA ALA A 103 -9.62 -2.15 3.49
C ALA A 103 -8.95 -3.45 3.03
N ILE A 104 -7.69 -3.64 3.39
CA ILE A 104 -6.97 -4.83 2.99
C ILE A 104 -7.61 -6.07 3.60
N ARG A 105 -7.95 -6.00 4.89
CA ARG A 105 -8.57 -7.15 5.54
C ARG A 105 -9.92 -7.49 4.95
N ARG A 106 -10.75 -6.46 4.69
CA ARG A 106 -12.09 -6.71 4.17
C ARG A 106 -12.08 -7.18 2.73
N MET A 107 -11.24 -6.57 1.91
CA MET A 107 -11.28 -6.85 0.49
C MET A 107 -10.48 -8.07 0.12
N LEU A 108 -9.39 -8.32 0.81
CA LEU A 108 -8.47 -9.38 0.42
C LEU A 108 -8.41 -10.53 1.42
N GLY A 109 -8.85 -10.29 2.64
CA GLY A 109 -8.83 -11.34 3.66
C GLY A 109 -7.43 -11.77 4.05
N LEU A 110 -6.43 -10.91 3.84
CA LEU A 110 -5.05 -11.27 4.11
C LEU A 110 -4.63 -10.75 5.47
N PRO A 111 -3.77 -11.49 6.17
CA PRO A 111 -3.25 -11.00 7.43
C PRO A 111 -2.29 -9.85 7.18
N LEU A 112 -2.34 -8.88 8.08
CA LEU A 112 -1.47 -7.71 8.01
C LEU A 112 -0.47 -7.74 9.13
N GLU A 113 0.79 -7.54 8.79
CA GLU A 113 1.80 -7.39 9.81
C GLU A 113 1.89 -5.93 10.24
N ALA A 114 1.93 -5.02 9.28
CA ALA A 114 2.11 -3.61 9.60
C ALA A 114 1.69 -2.74 8.44
N VAL A 115 1.21 -1.56 8.76
CA VAL A 115 1.03 -0.47 7.81
C VAL A 115 1.85 0.69 8.34
N ASN A 116 2.90 1.04 7.61
CA ASN A 116 3.80 2.12 8.01
C ASN A 116 3.53 3.34 7.14
N VAL A 117 3.40 4.49 7.77
CA VAL A 117 3.08 5.72 7.07
C VAL A 117 4.23 6.69 7.25
N PHE A 118 4.78 7.14 6.14
CA PHE A 118 5.87 8.12 6.14
C PHE A 118 5.35 9.41 5.52
N VAL A 119 5.43 10.49 6.27
CA VAL A 119 5.05 11.80 5.75
C VAL A 119 6.27 12.40 5.09
N SER A 120 6.23 12.47 3.77
CA SER A 120 7.40 12.88 3.00
C SER A 120 7.40 14.35 2.64
N GLU A 121 6.24 14.97 2.69
CA GLU A 121 6.12 16.36 2.31
C GLU A 121 4.86 16.95 2.92
N VAL A 122 4.89 18.24 3.21
CA VAL A 122 3.73 18.97 3.68
C VAL A 122 3.51 20.13 2.72
N VAL A 123 2.27 20.27 2.23
CA VAL A 123 1.94 21.34 1.32
C VAL A 123 1.04 22.35 2.01
N PHE A 124 1.25 23.60 1.66
CA PHE A 124 0.46 24.71 2.17
C PHE A 124 -0.46 25.18 1.06
N THR A 125 -1.75 25.07 1.32
CA THR A 125 -2.74 25.45 0.30
C THR A 125 -3.58 26.62 0.73
#